data_e78295b3b24b81f27e8e101d58212c9b
#
_entry.id   e78295b3b24b81f27e8e101d58212c9b
#
_cell.length_a   1.000
_cell.length_b   1.000
_cell.length_c   1.000
_cell.angle_alpha   90.00
_cell.angle_beta   90.00
_cell.angle_gamma   90.00
#
_symmetry.space_group_name_H-M   'P 1'
#
loop_
_entity.id
_entity.type
_entity.pdbx_description
1 polymer ?
#
loop_
_entity_poly.entity_id
_entity_poly.type
_entity_poly.pdbx_seq_one_letter_code
_entity_poly.pdbx_strand_id
1 'polypeptide(L)'
;ITWSLVGSEMCIRDSPKVLSYVDVLRGNAQVGEKVAVIGAGGIGFDVSEFLAEHPREGEQPLPEWMKEWGVDMAGDTPGGLVKAAPEKPARQITLLQRKPTPLGKDLGKTSGWVHRATLKSRNVEMLKNCSYEKIDDAGLHIKIGEESRVLDVDNVILCAGQESLRELYKEDGKNFHLIGGADLAAELDAKRA
;
A
#
# COMPACT_ATOMS: atom_id res chain seq x y z
N ILE A 1 1.52 -6.13 -20.67
CA ILE A 1 2.81 -6.76 -20.31
C ILE A 1 2.49 -7.61 -19.10
N THR A 2 2.21 -8.88 -19.35
CA THR A 2 2.18 -9.91 -18.31
C THR A 2 3.54 -9.88 -17.62
N TRP A 3 3.61 -9.32 -16.46
CA TRP A 3 4.75 -9.51 -15.58
C TRP A 3 4.69 -10.97 -15.12
N SER A 4 5.27 -11.83 -15.96
CA SER A 4 5.51 -13.22 -15.62
C SER A 4 6.35 -13.24 -14.35
N LEU A 5 5.73 -13.57 -13.25
CA LEU A 5 6.38 -13.96 -12.02
C LEU A 5 7.02 -15.33 -12.28
N VAL A 6 8.26 -15.35 -12.71
CA VAL A 6 8.99 -16.57 -13.08
C VAL A 6 9.71 -17.13 -11.85
N GLY A 7 9.38 -18.36 -11.47
CA GLY A 7 10.12 -19.15 -10.49
C GLY A 7 9.77 -18.88 -9.03
N SER A 8 10.58 -18.12 -8.33
CA SER A 8 10.43 -17.88 -6.87
C SER A 8 9.17 -17.10 -6.46
N GLU A 9 8.62 -16.29 -7.36
CA GLU A 9 7.42 -15.48 -7.05
C GLU A 9 6.10 -16.28 -7.12
N MET A 10 6.07 -17.42 -7.81
CA MET A 10 4.92 -18.31 -7.78
C MET A 10 4.78 -19.00 -6.42
N CYS A 11 5.90 -19.35 -5.78
CA CYS A 11 5.92 -19.89 -4.42
C CYS A 11 5.46 -18.88 -3.36
N ILE A 12 5.56 -17.58 -3.65
CA ILE A 12 5.10 -16.52 -2.74
C ILE A 12 3.57 -16.43 -2.73
N ARG A 13 2.91 -16.48 -3.88
CA ARG A 13 1.43 -16.36 -3.97
C ARG A 13 0.67 -17.50 -3.31
N ASP A 14 1.24 -18.68 -3.28
CA ASP A 14 0.58 -19.90 -2.76
C ASP A 14 0.72 -20.06 -1.24
N SER A 15 1.45 -19.16 -0.58
CA SER A 15 1.60 -19.20 0.87
C SER A 15 0.29 -18.80 1.58
N PRO A 16 -0.13 -19.52 2.63
CA PRO A 16 -1.31 -19.17 3.43
C PRO A 16 -1.19 -17.81 4.15
N LYS A 17 0.03 -17.29 4.27
CA LYS A 17 0.28 -15.94 4.80
C LYS A 17 -0.08 -14.83 3.81
N VAL A 18 -0.26 -15.16 2.52
CA VAL A 18 -0.54 -14.15 1.48
C VAL A 18 -2.02 -13.86 1.39
N LEU A 19 -2.36 -12.58 1.47
CA LEU A 19 -3.72 -12.10 1.38
C LEU A 19 -3.87 -11.16 0.18
N SER A 20 -5.04 -11.22 -0.48
CA SER A 20 -5.45 -10.23 -1.45
C SER A 20 -5.83 -8.93 -0.75
N TYR A 21 -5.37 -7.79 -1.26
CA TYR A 21 -5.79 -6.50 -0.73
C TYR A 21 -7.32 -6.29 -0.82
N VAL A 22 -7.97 -6.90 -1.82
CA VAL A 22 -9.42 -6.84 -1.99
C VAL A 22 -10.14 -7.54 -0.84
N ASP A 23 -9.67 -8.73 -0.42
CA ASP A 23 -10.28 -9.47 0.69
C ASP A 23 -10.03 -8.77 2.03
N VAL A 24 -8.85 -8.16 2.18
CA VAL A 24 -8.52 -7.34 3.36
C VAL A 24 -9.46 -6.14 3.48
N LEU A 25 -9.62 -5.36 2.41
CA LEU A 25 -10.49 -4.17 2.42
C LEU A 25 -11.98 -4.51 2.56
N ARG A 26 -12.42 -5.69 2.09
CA ARG A 26 -13.79 -6.19 2.26
C ARG A 26 -14.05 -6.83 3.63
N GLY A 27 -13.02 -6.98 4.46
CA GLY A 27 -13.13 -7.66 5.75
C GLY A 27 -13.30 -9.18 5.65
N ASN A 28 -13.03 -9.78 4.48
CA ASN A 28 -13.11 -11.22 4.25
C ASN A 28 -11.89 -11.98 4.80
N ALA A 29 -10.80 -11.27 5.07
CA ALA A 29 -9.56 -11.85 5.58
C ALA A 29 -9.20 -11.22 6.93
N GLN A 30 -8.77 -12.06 7.88
CA GLN A 30 -8.21 -11.61 9.15
C GLN A 30 -6.73 -11.27 8.94
N VAL A 31 -6.32 -10.10 9.40
CA VAL A 31 -4.95 -9.61 9.28
C VAL A 31 -4.32 -9.54 10.67
N GLY A 32 -3.15 -10.17 10.81
CA GLY A 32 -2.38 -10.18 12.04
C GLY A 32 -1.73 -8.84 12.39
N GLU A 33 -0.84 -8.86 13.38
CA GLU A 33 -0.21 -7.64 13.91
C GLU A 33 0.96 -7.14 13.05
N LYS A 34 1.71 -8.06 12.43
CA LYS A 34 2.89 -7.76 11.62
C LYS A 34 2.61 -8.03 10.15
N VAL A 35 2.68 -7.00 9.34
CA VAL A 35 2.23 -7.07 7.94
C VAL A 35 3.30 -6.52 6.99
N ALA A 36 3.59 -7.29 5.94
CA ALA A 36 4.33 -6.80 4.79
C ALA A 36 3.37 -6.46 3.64
N VAL A 37 3.49 -5.27 3.06
CA VAL A 37 2.71 -4.84 1.90
C VAL A 37 3.65 -4.76 0.70
N ILE A 38 3.41 -5.58 -0.32
CA ILE A 38 4.23 -5.64 -1.54
C ILE A 38 3.57 -4.81 -2.64
N GLY A 39 4.26 -3.73 -3.03
CA GLY A 39 3.81 -2.80 -4.06
C GLY A 39 3.50 -1.42 -3.48
N ALA A 40 4.37 -0.44 -3.74
CA ALA A 40 4.26 0.94 -3.24
C ALA A 40 3.71 1.90 -4.31
N GLY A 41 2.68 1.49 -5.02
CA GLY A 41 1.79 2.35 -5.81
C GLY A 41 0.66 2.91 -4.94
N GLY A 42 -0.32 3.60 -5.52
CA GLY A 42 -1.48 4.16 -4.81
C GLY A 42 -2.14 3.14 -3.89
N ILE A 43 -2.52 1.98 -4.41
CA ILE A 43 -3.15 0.89 -3.63
C ILE A 43 -2.30 0.47 -2.42
N GLY A 44 -0.98 0.33 -2.59
CA GLY A 44 -0.12 -0.09 -1.47
C GLY A 44 -0.02 0.96 -0.37
N PHE A 45 -0.04 2.24 -0.72
CA PHE A 45 -0.14 3.33 0.24
C PHE A 45 -1.48 3.32 0.97
N ASP A 46 -2.60 3.28 0.24
CA ASP A 46 -3.95 3.29 0.81
C ASP A 46 -4.18 2.08 1.73
N VAL A 47 -3.76 0.89 1.32
CA VAL A 47 -3.84 -0.34 2.15
C VAL A 47 -2.97 -0.22 3.40
N SER A 48 -1.78 0.37 3.29
CA SER A 48 -0.90 0.58 4.44
C SER A 48 -1.50 1.59 5.43
N GLU A 49 -2.12 2.67 4.94
CA GLU A 49 -2.85 3.63 5.78
C GLU A 49 -4.05 2.96 6.47
N PHE A 50 -4.89 2.24 5.71
CA PHE A 50 -6.03 1.51 6.24
C PHE A 50 -5.64 0.53 7.35
N LEU A 51 -4.55 -0.22 7.18
CA LEU A 51 -4.08 -1.19 8.16
C LEU A 51 -3.39 -0.57 9.37
N ALA A 52 -2.83 0.63 9.20
CA ALA A 52 -2.21 1.37 10.30
C ALA A 52 -3.24 2.03 11.22
N GLU A 53 -4.44 2.27 10.74
CA GLU A 53 -5.52 2.87 11.52
C GLU A 53 -6.21 1.84 12.42
N HIS A 54 -6.66 2.30 13.59
CA HIS A 54 -7.55 1.52 14.43
C HIS A 54 -8.97 1.57 13.85
N PRO A 55 -9.70 0.43 13.84
CA PRO A 55 -11.10 0.43 13.48
C PRO A 55 -11.87 1.46 14.33
N ARG A 56 -12.63 2.32 13.68
CA ARG A 56 -13.46 3.34 14.34
C ARG A 56 -14.89 3.24 13.84
N GLU A 57 -15.84 3.47 14.75
CA GLU A 57 -17.22 3.72 14.38
C GLU A 57 -17.39 5.23 14.15
N GLY A 58 -17.60 5.62 12.90
CA GLY A 58 -17.77 7.02 12.51
C GLY A 58 -16.47 7.77 12.20
N GLU A 59 -16.59 9.09 12.04
CA GLU A 59 -15.48 9.98 11.70
C GLU A 59 -14.64 10.33 12.94
N GLN A 60 -13.34 10.54 12.72
CA GLN A 60 -12.47 11.05 13.78
C GLN A 60 -12.87 12.47 14.16
N PRO A 61 -13.04 12.79 15.46
CA PRO A 61 -13.32 14.14 15.90
C PRO A 61 -12.23 15.13 15.45
N LEU A 62 -12.64 16.28 14.92
CA LEU A 62 -11.72 17.29 14.42
C LEU A 62 -10.60 17.68 15.40
N PRO A 63 -10.86 17.87 16.72
CA PRO A 63 -9.80 18.20 17.67
C PRO A 63 -8.73 17.11 17.80
N GLU A 64 -9.11 15.84 17.71
CA GLU A 64 -8.20 14.71 17.76
C GLU A 64 -7.33 14.66 16.51
N TRP A 65 -7.93 14.82 15.33
CA TRP A 65 -7.22 14.89 14.07
C TRP A 65 -6.22 16.06 14.04
N MET A 66 -6.64 17.25 14.48
CA MET A 66 -5.77 18.42 14.57
C MET A 66 -4.58 18.17 15.51
N LYS A 67 -4.81 17.52 16.65
CA LYS A 67 -3.76 17.16 17.60
C LYS A 67 -2.75 16.17 17.00
N GLU A 68 -3.21 15.20 16.23
CA GLU A 68 -2.32 14.25 15.54
C GLU A 68 -1.36 14.97 14.59
N TRP A 69 -1.85 15.96 13.87
CA TRP A 69 -1.06 16.75 12.93
C TRP A 69 -0.30 17.91 13.56
N GLY A 70 -0.45 18.12 14.86
CA GLY A 70 0.21 19.20 15.58
C GLY A 70 -0.32 20.58 15.22
N VAL A 71 -1.61 20.71 15.01
CA VAL A 71 -2.28 21.98 14.74
C VAL A 71 -2.81 22.56 16.05
N ASP A 72 -2.46 23.81 16.33
CA ASP A 72 -3.03 24.60 17.42
C ASP A 72 -4.35 25.24 16.99
N MET A 73 -5.46 24.68 17.45
CA MET A 73 -6.78 25.18 17.13
C MET A 73 -7.13 26.53 17.78
N ALA A 74 -6.47 26.89 18.87
CA ALA A 74 -6.66 28.19 19.55
C ALA A 74 -5.89 29.31 18.82
N GLY A 75 -4.84 28.96 18.05
CA GLY A 75 -4.02 29.93 17.35
C GLY A 75 -3.06 30.70 18.24
N ASP A 76 -2.80 30.21 19.45
CA ASP A 76 -1.95 30.87 20.44
C ASP A 76 -0.43 30.71 20.16
N THR A 77 -0.08 29.71 19.36
CA THR A 77 1.31 29.43 19.01
C THR A 77 1.72 30.01 17.67
N PRO A 78 3.02 30.41 17.49
CA PRO A 78 3.51 30.89 16.21
C PRO A 78 3.28 29.92 15.05
N GLY A 79 2.60 30.39 13.99
CA GLY A 79 2.24 29.58 12.84
C GLY A 79 1.12 28.57 13.09
N GLY A 80 0.47 28.58 14.25
CA GLY A 80 -0.60 27.64 14.60
C GLY A 80 -0.10 26.19 14.75
N LEU A 81 1.18 25.99 15.11
CA LEU A 81 1.80 24.67 15.18
C LEU A 81 2.19 24.30 16.61
N VAL A 82 1.85 23.10 17.00
CA VAL A 82 2.27 22.44 18.24
C VAL A 82 2.92 21.10 17.91
N LYS A 83 3.49 20.43 18.91
CA LYS A 83 4.07 19.11 18.70
C LYS A 83 2.99 18.12 18.26
N ALA A 84 3.16 17.53 17.08
CA ALA A 84 2.30 16.46 16.59
C ALA A 84 2.29 15.26 17.55
N ALA A 85 1.10 14.68 17.75
CA ALA A 85 0.90 13.52 18.60
C ALA A 85 0.13 12.43 17.84
N PRO A 86 0.77 11.80 16.83
CA PRO A 86 0.11 10.77 16.06
C PRO A 86 -0.26 9.57 16.92
N GLU A 87 -1.40 8.98 16.63
CA GLU A 87 -1.84 7.75 17.27
C GLU A 87 -0.87 6.60 16.95
N LYS A 88 -0.69 5.69 17.89
CA LYS A 88 0.10 4.48 17.62
C LYS A 88 -0.57 3.67 16.52
N PRO A 89 0.18 3.08 15.59
CA PRO A 89 -0.43 2.27 14.55
C PRO A 89 -1.08 1.01 15.13
N ALA A 90 -2.20 0.60 14.55
CA ALA A 90 -2.89 -0.63 14.92
C ALA A 90 -2.06 -1.88 14.60
N ARG A 91 -1.16 -1.79 13.63
CA ARG A 91 -0.29 -2.88 13.18
C ARG A 91 1.11 -2.38 12.85
N GLN A 92 2.08 -3.28 12.96
CA GLN A 92 3.44 -3.03 12.48
C GLN A 92 3.48 -3.34 10.98
N ILE A 93 3.73 -2.31 10.15
CA ILE A 93 3.64 -2.42 8.71
C ILE A 93 5.00 -2.15 8.07
N THR A 94 5.37 -2.99 7.12
CA THR A 94 6.52 -2.78 6.24
C THR A 94 6.03 -2.71 4.79
N LEU A 95 6.15 -1.53 4.16
CA LEU A 95 5.79 -1.30 2.76
C LEU A 95 7.03 -1.48 1.88
N LEU A 96 6.91 -2.34 0.86
CA LEU A 96 8.03 -2.79 0.04
C LEU A 96 7.82 -2.49 -1.44
N GLN A 97 8.91 -2.13 -2.12
CA GLN A 97 8.94 -2.04 -3.58
C GLN A 97 10.24 -2.57 -4.18
N ARG A 98 10.17 -3.09 -5.42
CA ARG A 98 11.34 -3.54 -6.20
C ARG A 98 12.16 -2.38 -6.75
N LYS A 99 11.50 -1.28 -7.14
CA LYS A 99 12.18 -0.13 -7.72
C LYS A 99 13.16 0.50 -6.72
N PRO A 100 14.35 0.97 -7.15
CA PRO A 100 15.31 1.66 -6.29
C PRO A 100 14.91 3.11 -5.98
N THR A 101 13.87 3.63 -6.63
CA THR A 101 13.35 4.99 -6.41
C THR A 101 12.70 5.12 -5.04
N PRO A 102 12.57 6.33 -4.48
CA PRO A 102 11.78 6.56 -3.27
C PRO A 102 10.35 6.05 -3.43
N LEU A 103 9.79 5.44 -2.38
CA LEU A 103 8.41 4.97 -2.38
C LEU A 103 7.45 6.14 -2.56
N GLY A 104 6.37 5.91 -3.32
CA GLY A 104 5.40 6.95 -3.63
C GLY A 104 5.91 8.06 -4.56
N LYS A 105 7.01 7.83 -5.32
CA LYS A 105 7.51 8.80 -6.31
C LYS A 105 6.46 9.13 -7.37
N ASP A 106 5.68 8.13 -7.77
CA ASP A 106 4.72 8.23 -8.86
C ASP A 106 3.29 8.60 -8.36
N LEU A 107 3.11 8.81 -7.05
CA LEU A 107 1.85 9.32 -6.48
C LEU A 107 1.54 10.74 -6.96
N GLY A 108 0.28 11.11 -6.92
CA GLY A 108 -0.20 12.44 -7.30
C GLY A 108 0.62 13.57 -6.68
N LYS A 109 1.02 14.56 -7.49
CA LYS A 109 1.91 15.64 -7.04
C LYS A 109 1.34 16.45 -5.87
N THR A 110 0.02 16.56 -5.80
CA THR A 110 -0.69 17.33 -4.77
C THR A 110 -0.92 16.56 -3.48
N SER A 111 -1.12 15.24 -3.54
CA SER A 111 -1.48 14.39 -2.38
C SER A 111 -0.37 13.43 -1.93
N GLY A 112 0.54 13.05 -2.81
CA GLY A 112 1.55 12.03 -2.51
C GLY A 112 2.47 12.36 -1.33
N TRP A 113 2.70 13.63 -1.03
CA TRP A 113 3.46 14.03 0.16
C TRP A 113 2.67 13.78 1.45
N VAL A 114 1.34 13.94 1.43
CA VAL A 114 0.46 13.65 2.57
C VAL A 114 0.54 12.17 2.91
N HIS A 115 0.30 11.29 1.93
CA HIS A 115 0.39 9.82 2.12
C HIS A 115 1.74 9.40 2.73
N ARG A 116 2.86 9.93 2.21
CA ARG A 116 4.17 9.65 2.80
C ARG A 116 4.32 10.17 4.24
N ALA A 117 3.77 11.34 4.53
CA ALA A 117 3.79 11.93 5.88
C ALA A 117 2.95 11.08 6.84
N THR A 118 1.75 10.65 6.42
CA THR A 118 0.87 9.76 7.19
C THR A 118 1.55 8.45 7.54
N LEU A 119 2.09 7.73 6.55
CA LEU A 119 2.77 6.45 6.81
C LEU A 119 3.99 6.63 7.71
N LYS A 120 4.75 7.72 7.54
CA LYS A 120 5.89 8.04 8.39
C LYS A 120 5.46 8.34 9.84
N SER A 121 4.38 9.09 10.04
CA SER A 121 3.84 9.39 11.38
C SER A 121 3.34 8.14 12.10
N ARG A 122 2.86 7.15 11.35
CA ARG A 122 2.41 5.83 11.83
C ARG A 122 3.55 4.80 11.94
N ASN A 123 4.82 5.24 11.81
CA ASN A 123 6.01 4.38 11.88
C ASN A 123 6.01 3.21 10.88
N VAL A 124 5.38 3.35 9.73
CA VAL A 124 5.45 2.36 8.65
C VAL A 124 6.88 2.33 8.11
N GLU A 125 7.51 1.14 8.13
CA GLU A 125 8.83 0.94 7.52
C GLU A 125 8.67 0.91 6.00
N MET A 126 9.46 1.71 5.28
CA MET A 126 9.39 1.81 3.82
C MET A 126 10.69 1.34 3.19
N LEU A 127 10.68 0.19 2.53
CA LEU A 127 11.85 -0.45 1.93
C LEU A 127 11.79 -0.43 0.40
N LYS A 128 12.88 0.03 -0.22
CA LYS A 128 13.06 0.05 -1.67
C LYS A 128 14.12 -0.92 -2.12
N ASN A 129 14.19 -1.18 -3.43
CA ASN A 129 15.17 -2.07 -4.04
C ASN A 129 15.12 -3.50 -3.48
N CYS A 130 13.91 -3.97 -3.18
CA CYS A 130 13.68 -5.28 -2.61
C CYS A 130 13.45 -6.33 -3.71
N SER A 131 14.13 -7.46 -3.64
CA SER A 131 13.73 -8.69 -4.31
C SER A 131 13.12 -9.64 -3.28
N TYR A 132 12.11 -10.40 -3.71
CA TYR A 132 11.38 -11.32 -2.85
C TYR A 132 11.84 -12.73 -3.17
N GLU A 133 12.27 -13.48 -2.16
CA GLU A 133 12.85 -14.80 -2.37
C GLU A 133 11.84 -15.92 -2.08
N LYS A 134 11.26 -15.94 -0.89
CA LYS A 134 10.27 -16.92 -0.45
C LYS A 134 9.48 -16.44 0.77
N ILE A 135 8.40 -17.14 1.07
CA ILE A 135 7.67 -17.04 2.34
C ILE A 135 7.68 -18.41 3.00
N ASP A 136 8.01 -18.45 4.28
CA ASP A 136 7.94 -19.65 5.12
C ASP A 136 7.49 -19.30 6.55
N ASP A 137 7.62 -20.21 7.49
CA ASP A 137 7.20 -20.01 8.88
C ASP A 137 7.95 -18.86 9.56
N ALA A 138 9.22 -18.62 9.16
CA ALA A 138 10.02 -17.52 9.68
C ALA A 138 9.57 -16.13 9.15
N GLY A 139 8.82 -16.08 8.06
CA GLY A 139 8.29 -14.85 7.48
C GLY A 139 8.60 -14.67 5.99
N LEU A 140 8.68 -13.41 5.55
CA LEU A 140 9.02 -13.01 4.19
C LEU A 140 10.53 -12.81 4.05
N HIS A 141 11.17 -13.63 3.22
CA HIS A 141 12.59 -13.51 2.87
C HIS A 141 12.76 -12.52 1.73
N ILE A 142 13.52 -11.48 1.97
CA ILE A 142 13.83 -10.44 0.99
C ILE A 142 15.33 -10.24 0.86
N LYS A 143 15.72 -9.63 -0.26
CA LYS A 143 17.07 -9.14 -0.49
C LYS A 143 17.01 -7.66 -0.86
N ILE A 144 17.85 -6.85 -0.22
CA ILE A 144 17.97 -5.41 -0.49
C ILE A 144 19.38 -5.17 -1.00
N GLY A 145 19.53 -5.04 -2.33
CA GLY A 145 20.84 -5.11 -2.96
C GLY A 145 21.48 -6.49 -2.73
N GLU A 146 22.59 -6.56 -1.99
CA GLU A 146 23.30 -7.82 -1.64
C GLU A 146 22.93 -8.34 -0.24
N GLU A 147 22.19 -7.59 0.55
CA GLU A 147 21.84 -7.95 1.92
C GLU A 147 20.55 -8.75 1.96
N SER A 148 20.61 -9.96 2.54
CA SER A 148 19.43 -10.79 2.80
C SER A 148 18.84 -10.47 4.17
N ARG A 149 17.51 -10.33 4.23
CA ARG A 149 16.76 -10.04 5.46
C ARG A 149 15.50 -10.90 5.50
N VAL A 150 15.15 -11.39 6.67
CA VAL A 150 13.86 -12.04 6.94
C VAL A 150 12.99 -11.07 7.70
N LEU A 151 11.82 -10.78 7.16
CA LEU A 151 10.78 -10.00 7.83
C LEU A 151 9.86 -10.98 8.55
N ASP A 152 9.88 -10.98 9.87
CA ASP A 152 8.94 -11.72 10.70
C ASP A 152 7.55 -11.09 10.57
N VAL A 153 6.69 -11.72 9.76
CA VAL A 153 5.35 -11.22 9.44
C VAL A 153 4.29 -12.29 9.58
N ASP A 154 3.11 -11.89 10.04
CA ASP A 154 1.93 -12.74 10.09
C ASP A 154 1.31 -12.87 8.69
N ASN A 155 1.24 -11.76 7.96
CA ASN A 155 0.66 -11.70 6.63
C ASN A 155 1.49 -10.88 5.64
N VAL A 156 1.34 -11.26 4.37
CA VAL A 156 1.89 -10.52 3.22
C VAL A 156 0.73 -10.11 2.32
N ILE A 157 0.57 -8.82 2.06
CA ILE A 157 -0.53 -8.30 1.23
C ILE A 157 0.04 -7.89 -0.12
N LEU A 158 -0.51 -8.48 -1.18
CA LEU A 158 -0.08 -8.20 -2.55
C LEU A 158 -0.89 -7.04 -3.12
N CYS A 159 -0.21 -5.91 -3.33
CA CYS A 159 -0.73 -4.70 -3.97
C CYS A 159 -0.07 -4.41 -5.33
N ALA A 160 0.66 -5.39 -5.87
CA ALA A 160 1.35 -5.30 -7.15
C ALA A 160 0.68 -6.20 -8.20
N GLY A 161 0.68 -5.75 -9.46
CA GLY A 161 0.21 -6.56 -10.59
C GLY A 161 -1.29 -6.50 -10.78
N GLN A 162 -1.79 -5.36 -11.23
CA GLN A 162 -3.17 -5.24 -11.72
C GLN A 162 -3.29 -5.83 -13.13
N GLU A 163 -4.41 -6.49 -13.39
CA GLU A 163 -4.78 -7.00 -14.71
C GLU A 163 -5.98 -6.24 -15.25
N SER A 164 -5.97 -5.99 -16.57
CA SER A 164 -7.10 -5.32 -17.23
C SER A 164 -8.32 -6.24 -17.28
N LEU A 165 -9.45 -5.79 -16.74
CA LEU A 165 -10.72 -6.51 -16.79
C LEU A 165 -11.38 -6.26 -18.15
N ARG A 166 -11.51 -7.32 -18.97
CA ARG A 166 -12.01 -7.26 -20.36
C ARG A 166 -13.22 -8.15 -20.60
N GLU A 167 -13.94 -8.54 -19.57
CA GLU A 167 -15.06 -9.48 -19.65
C GLU A 167 -16.19 -9.01 -20.59
N LEU A 168 -16.39 -7.72 -20.71
CA LEU A 168 -17.40 -7.13 -21.57
C LEU A 168 -16.92 -6.89 -23.00
N TYR A 169 -15.62 -7.04 -23.27
CA TYR A 169 -15.06 -6.81 -24.60
C TYR A 169 -15.31 -8.02 -25.52
N LYS A 170 -15.77 -7.71 -26.74
CA LYS A 170 -15.97 -8.70 -27.81
C LYS A 170 -15.11 -8.29 -29.00
N GLU A 171 -14.15 -9.11 -29.39
CA GLU A 171 -13.21 -8.83 -30.48
C GLU A 171 -13.93 -8.68 -31.87
N ASP A 172 -15.05 -9.35 -32.06
CA ASP A 172 -15.86 -9.33 -33.30
C ASP A 172 -16.89 -8.19 -33.33
N GLY A 173 -16.99 -7.42 -32.26
CA GLY A 173 -17.89 -6.30 -32.12
C GLY A 173 -17.40 -5.03 -32.83
N LYS A 174 -18.01 -4.65 -33.95
CA LYS A 174 -17.60 -3.49 -34.77
C LYS A 174 -17.62 -2.13 -34.05
N ASN A 175 -18.23 -2.02 -32.87
CA ASN A 175 -18.40 -0.78 -32.13
C ASN A 175 -17.92 -0.88 -30.68
N PHE A 176 -16.99 -1.81 -30.39
CA PHE A 176 -16.39 -1.94 -29.07
C PHE A 176 -15.00 -1.31 -29.07
N HIS A 177 -14.75 -0.45 -28.10
CA HIS A 177 -13.46 0.18 -27.87
C HIS A 177 -13.00 -0.09 -26.45
N LEU A 178 -11.77 -0.55 -26.30
CA LEU A 178 -11.12 -0.65 -25.00
C LEU A 178 -10.55 0.71 -24.63
N ILE A 179 -10.91 1.22 -23.45
CA ILE A 179 -10.43 2.49 -22.93
C ILE A 179 -10.08 2.33 -21.45
N GLY A 180 -9.26 3.23 -20.93
CA GLY A 180 -8.92 3.30 -19.52
C GLY A 180 -8.33 1.99 -18.98
N GLY A 181 -8.75 1.56 -17.80
CA GLY A 181 -8.25 0.34 -17.13
C GLY A 181 -8.52 -0.96 -17.85
N ALA A 182 -9.54 -1.01 -18.74
CA ALA A 182 -9.80 -2.17 -19.58
C ALA A 182 -8.78 -2.32 -20.70
N ASP A 183 -8.20 -1.21 -21.19
CA ASP A 183 -7.12 -1.23 -22.17
C ASP A 183 -5.77 -1.50 -21.48
N LEU A 184 -5.45 -0.70 -20.49
CA LEU A 184 -4.21 -0.81 -19.74
C LEU A 184 -4.46 -0.66 -18.23
N ALA A 185 -4.17 -1.73 -17.47
CA ALA A 185 -4.23 -1.69 -16.00
C ALA A 185 -3.09 -0.83 -15.44
N ALA A 186 -3.30 0.47 -15.42
CA ALA A 186 -2.38 1.47 -14.88
C ALA A 186 -3.15 2.42 -13.97
N GLU A 187 -2.43 3.19 -13.18
CA GLU A 187 -3.03 4.29 -12.44
C GLU A 187 -3.59 5.31 -13.44
N LEU A 188 -4.89 5.53 -13.38
CA LEU A 188 -5.61 6.38 -14.31
C LEU A 188 -5.94 7.72 -13.66
N ASP A 189 -5.87 8.76 -14.46
CA ASP A 189 -6.39 10.09 -14.16
C ASP A 189 -7.34 10.53 -15.28
N ALA A 190 -8.01 11.65 -15.09
CA ALA A 190 -8.98 12.18 -16.07
C ALA A 190 -8.37 12.50 -17.46
N LYS A 191 -7.04 12.46 -17.61
CA LYS A 191 -6.36 12.67 -18.90
C LYS A 191 -6.04 11.37 -19.62
N ARG A 192 -6.03 10.25 -18.87
CA ARG A 192 -5.65 8.92 -19.35
C ARG A 192 -6.84 7.95 -19.43
N ALA A 193 -8.00 8.39 -18.94
CA ALA A 193 -9.23 7.62 -18.98
C ALA A 193 -9.84 7.56 -20.39
#